data_9acde7e75c68ae05308f79b1abe1f055
#
_entry.id   9acde7e75c68ae05308f79b1abe1f055
#
_cell.length_a   1.000
_cell.length_b   1.000
_cell.length_c   1.000
_cell.angle_alpha   90.00
_cell.angle_beta   90.00
_cell.angle_gamma   90.00
#
_symmetry.space_group_name_H-M   'P 1'
#
loop_
_entity.id
_entity.type
_entity.pdbx_description
1 polymer ?
#
loop_
_entity_poly.entity_id
_entity_poly.type
_entity_poly.pdbx_seq_one_letter_code
_entity_poly.pdbx_strand_id
1 'polypeptide(L)'
;MPLAFHHHMGTVIESQDDTVRLLENTDDSVKLTLDTGHMLFAQGNSLEILKNFGERVIHIHCKDIRKNILEKSLKEDFSFREAFLEGAFTVPGDGCIDYKPLFDILKKNNYSGWLVVEAEQDPAKANPFEYAKIGYNYLTATLSKSGVNIYKK
;
A
#
# COMPACT_ATOMS: atom_id res chain seq x y z
N MET A 1 -18.06 13.75 -6.81
CA MET A 1 -16.66 13.29 -6.64
C MET A 1 -16.70 12.15 -5.63
N PRO A 2 -16.20 10.96 -5.92
CA PRO A 2 -16.21 9.85 -4.96
C PRO A 2 -15.30 10.17 -3.77
N LEU A 3 -15.66 9.65 -2.59
CA LEU A 3 -14.81 9.65 -1.40
C LEU A 3 -13.90 8.42 -1.47
N ALA A 4 -12.58 8.60 -1.45
CA ALA A 4 -11.63 7.49 -1.30
C ALA A 4 -11.19 7.42 0.16
N PHE A 5 -11.72 6.45 0.90
CA PHE A 5 -11.34 6.20 2.29
C PHE A 5 -9.95 5.56 2.33
N HIS A 6 -9.08 6.06 3.19
CA HIS A 6 -7.74 5.50 3.41
C HIS A 6 -7.71 4.77 4.76
N HIS A 7 -7.62 3.43 4.73
CA HIS A 7 -7.35 2.64 5.93
C HIS A 7 -5.90 2.87 6.38
N HIS A 8 -5.66 2.89 7.69
CA HIS A 8 -4.36 3.30 8.20
C HIS A 8 -4.09 2.72 9.58
N MET A 9 -2.86 2.29 9.84
CA MET A 9 -2.41 1.87 11.16
C MET A 9 -2.63 2.96 12.22
N GLY A 10 -3.07 2.55 13.41
CA GLY A 10 -3.38 3.47 14.50
C GLY A 10 -4.68 4.26 14.34
N THR A 11 -5.56 3.87 13.42
CA THR A 11 -6.89 4.46 13.22
C THR A 11 -8.00 3.45 13.48
N VAL A 12 -9.27 3.87 13.35
CA VAL A 12 -10.45 3.01 13.61
C VAL A 12 -10.62 1.92 12.54
N ILE A 13 -10.22 2.21 11.30
CA ILE A 13 -10.22 1.25 10.19
C ILE A 13 -8.76 0.93 9.88
N GLU A 14 -8.25 -0.10 10.50
CA GLU A 14 -6.84 -0.49 10.47
C GLU A 14 -6.63 -1.85 9.81
N SER A 15 -7.36 -2.86 10.28
CA SER A 15 -7.20 -4.23 9.82
C SER A 15 -7.87 -4.49 8.47
N GLN A 16 -7.55 -5.65 7.88
CA GLN A 16 -8.28 -6.14 6.70
C GLN A 16 -9.76 -6.32 7.00
N ASP A 17 -10.11 -6.87 8.15
CA ASP A 17 -11.51 -7.10 8.53
C ASP A 17 -12.27 -5.79 8.70
N ASP A 18 -11.66 -4.76 9.29
CA ASP A 18 -12.27 -3.43 9.38
C ASP A 18 -12.50 -2.85 7.99
N THR A 19 -11.52 -2.99 7.10
CA THR A 19 -11.61 -2.52 5.70
C THR A 19 -12.73 -3.24 4.95
N VAL A 20 -12.82 -4.56 5.07
CA VAL A 20 -13.89 -5.36 4.47
C VAL A 20 -15.24 -4.93 5.04
N ARG A 21 -15.36 -4.81 6.36
CA ARG A 21 -16.59 -4.36 7.03
C ARG A 21 -17.03 -2.97 6.58
N LEU A 22 -16.08 -2.04 6.38
CA LEU A 22 -16.39 -0.72 5.83
C LEU A 22 -16.99 -0.84 4.42
N LEU A 23 -16.34 -1.63 3.54
CA LEU A 23 -16.77 -1.78 2.15
C LEU A 23 -18.11 -2.50 2.01
N GLU A 24 -18.39 -3.49 2.86
CA GLU A 24 -19.66 -4.23 2.88
C GLU A 24 -20.83 -3.41 3.42
N ASN A 25 -20.56 -2.44 4.29
CA ASN A 25 -21.60 -1.63 4.94
C ASN A 25 -21.72 -0.22 4.35
N THR A 26 -21.09 0.04 3.20
CA THR A 26 -21.19 1.30 2.47
C THR A 26 -21.51 1.05 1.00
N ASP A 27 -22.15 2.02 0.35
CA ASP A 27 -22.45 1.97 -1.07
C ASP A 27 -21.23 2.38 -1.93
N ASP A 28 -21.42 2.36 -3.25
CA ASP A 28 -20.37 2.64 -4.22
C ASP A 28 -19.84 4.08 -4.24
N SER A 29 -20.44 4.99 -3.50
CA SER A 29 -19.94 6.37 -3.36
C SER A 29 -18.69 6.41 -2.45
N VAL A 30 -18.55 5.44 -1.54
CA VAL A 30 -17.37 5.25 -0.71
C VAL A 30 -16.40 4.32 -1.42
N LYS A 31 -15.32 4.84 -1.92
CA LYS A 31 -14.22 4.10 -2.56
C LYS A 31 -13.06 3.92 -1.58
N LEU A 32 -12.07 3.15 -1.97
CA LEU A 32 -10.90 2.84 -1.16
C LEU A 32 -9.63 3.41 -1.79
N THR A 33 -8.82 4.05 -0.96
CA THR A 33 -7.38 4.17 -1.16
C THR A 33 -6.74 2.96 -0.48
N LEU A 34 -6.25 2.01 -1.28
CA LEU A 34 -5.55 0.85 -0.76
C LEU A 34 -4.09 1.20 -0.51
N ASP A 35 -3.65 1.08 0.74
CA ASP A 35 -2.25 1.23 1.13
C ASP A 35 -1.64 -0.15 1.41
N THR A 36 -0.66 -0.53 0.60
CA THR A 36 -0.05 -1.87 0.69
C THR A 36 0.79 -2.07 1.95
N GLY A 37 1.43 -1.01 2.44
CA GLY A 37 2.24 -1.05 3.66
C GLY A 37 1.39 -1.13 4.91
N HIS A 38 0.38 -0.28 5.04
CA HIS A 38 -0.54 -0.35 6.19
C HIS A 38 -1.29 -1.67 6.23
N MET A 39 -1.75 -2.18 5.08
CA MET A 39 -2.40 -3.49 5.01
C MET A 39 -1.48 -4.61 5.50
N LEU A 40 -0.22 -4.64 5.04
CA LEU A 40 0.73 -5.66 5.47
C LEU A 40 1.11 -5.51 6.95
N PHE A 41 1.29 -4.28 7.45
CA PHE A 41 1.60 -4.05 8.86
C PHE A 41 0.47 -4.55 9.77
N ALA A 42 -0.78 -4.37 9.36
CA ALA A 42 -1.96 -4.94 10.02
C ALA A 42 -2.15 -6.45 9.76
N GLN A 43 -1.16 -7.13 9.19
CA GLN A 43 -1.17 -8.56 8.85
C GLN A 43 -2.27 -8.95 7.84
N GLY A 44 -2.77 -7.98 7.07
CA GLY A 44 -3.74 -8.18 6.02
C GLY A 44 -3.10 -8.47 4.65
N ASN A 45 -3.95 -8.74 3.67
CA ASN A 45 -3.58 -9.14 2.32
C ASN A 45 -4.21 -8.24 1.25
N SER A 46 -3.41 -7.34 0.69
CA SER A 46 -3.85 -6.42 -0.37
C SER A 46 -4.38 -7.13 -1.61
N LEU A 47 -3.89 -8.35 -1.92
CA LEU A 47 -4.37 -9.11 -3.07
C LEU A 47 -5.81 -9.61 -2.88
N GLU A 48 -6.20 -9.95 -1.65
CA GLU A 48 -7.57 -10.34 -1.33
C GLU A 48 -8.53 -9.16 -1.44
N ILE A 49 -8.14 -8.00 -0.94
CA ILE A 49 -8.93 -6.76 -1.12
C ILE A 49 -9.13 -6.46 -2.61
N LEU A 50 -8.08 -6.52 -3.41
CA LEU A 50 -8.18 -6.27 -4.86
C LEU A 50 -9.01 -7.31 -5.61
N LYS A 51 -9.01 -8.57 -5.18
CA LYS A 51 -9.82 -9.63 -5.79
C LYS A 51 -11.31 -9.45 -5.49
N ASN A 52 -11.64 -9.10 -4.25
CA ASN A 52 -13.02 -9.06 -3.76
C ASN A 52 -13.68 -7.69 -3.95
N PHE A 53 -12.90 -6.60 -3.88
CA PHE A 53 -13.39 -5.22 -3.89
C PHE A 53 -12.62 -4.32 -4.87
N GLY A 54 -12.01 -4.90 -5.91
CA GLY A 54 -11.13 -4.15 -6.83
C GLY A 54 -11.81 -2.96 -7.51
N GLU A 55 -13.12 -3.02 -7.78
CA GLU A 55 -13.91 -1.92 -8.35
C GLU A 55 -14.14 -0.75 -7.37
N ARG A 56 -13.96 -1.02 -6.07
CA ARG A 56 -14.02 0.00 -5.03
C ARG A 56 -12.66 0.70 -4.85
N VAL A 57 -11.55 0.10 -5.32
CA VAL A 57 -10.20 0.67 -5.21
C VAL A 57 -9.95 1.64 -6.36
N ILE A 58 -9.82 2.93 -6.05
CA ILE A 58 -9.60 4.00 -7.05
C ILE A 58 -8.27 4.72 -6.88
N HIS A 59 -7.56 4.44 -5.81
CA HIS A 59 -6.25 5.02 -5.49
C HIS A 59 -5.40 3.99 -4.76
N ILE A 60 -4.09 3.96 -5.01
CA ILE A 60 -3.19 3.01 -4.35
C ILE A 60 -1.96 3.75 -3.86
N HIS A 61 -1.69 3.62 -2.57
CA HIS A 61 -0.40 3.94 -1.98
C HIS A 61 0.48 2.70 -2.05
N CYS A 62 1.52 2.82 -2.85
CA CYS A 62 2.55 1.80 -2.97
C CYS A 62 3.60 2.04 -1.87
N LYS A 63 3.28 1.63 -0.67
CA LYS A 63 4.13 1.66 0.51
C LYS A 63 4.65 0.26 0.79
N ASP A 64 5.91 0.12 1.10
CA ASP A 64 6.52 -1.18 1.39
C ASP A 64 6.94 -1.28 2.86
N ILE A 65 7.30 -2.48 3.30
CA ILE A 65 7.65 -2.78 4.69
C ILE A 65 8.97 -3.56 4.73
N ARG A 66 9.86 -3.19 5.63
CA ARG A 66 11.04 -3.99 5.97
C ARG A 66 10.65 -5.13 6.90
N LYS A 67 10.73 -6.35 6.39
CA LYS A 67 10.24 -7.56 7.06
C LYS A 67 10.79 -7.75 8.47
N ASN A 68 12.08 -7.56 8.64
CA ASN A 68 12.75 -7.73 9.95
C ASN A 68 12.25 -6.72 11.00
N ILE A 69 11.91 -5.50 10.58
CA ILE A 69 11.36 -4.48 11.48
C ILE A 69 9.88 -4.77 11.77
N LEU A 70 9.11 -5.24 10.79
CA LEU A 70 7.75 -5.71 11.01
C LEU A 70 7.71 -6.83 12.06
N GLU A 71 8.52 -7.87 11.88
CA GLU A 71 8.60 -8.99 12.81
C GLU A 71 8.97 -8.54 14.23
N LYS A 72 9.93 -7.61 14.35
CA LYS A 72 10.29 -7.00 15.63
C LYS A 72 9.11 -6.22 16.22
N SER A 73 8.46 -5.37 15.43
CA SER A 73 7.35 -4.54 15.86
C SER A 73 6.18 -5.37 16.40
N LEU A 74 5.84 -6.46 15.72
CA LEU A 74 4.79 -7.39 16.17
C LEU A 74 5.16 -8.14 17.44
N LYS A 75 6.43 -8.55 17.58
CA LYS A 75 6.93 -9.28 18.75
C LYS A 75 6.98 -8.40 20.00
N GLU A 76 7.37 -7.15 19.84
CA GLU A 76 7.61 -6.20 20.94
C GLU A 76 6.41 -5.25 21.17
N ASP A 77 5.30 -5.49 20.44
CA ASP A 77 4.05 -4.70 20.52
C ASP A 77 4.29 -3.19 20.33
N PHE A 78 5.03 -2.86 19.28
CA PHE A 78 5.33 -1.45 18.97
C PHE A 78 4.07 -0.69 18.59
N SER A 79 3.95 0.52 19.12
CA SER A 79 3.03 1.51 18.58
C SER A 79 3.40 1.85 17.12
N PHE A 80 2.45 2.40 16.37
CA PHE A 80 2.73 2.91 15.02
C PHE A 80 3.95 3.85 14.98
N ARG A 81 4.05 4.76 15.97
CA ARG A 81 5.16 5.71 16.06
C ARG A 81 6.51 5.01 16.27
N GLU A 82 6.58 4.03 17.14
CA GLU A 82 7.81 3.26 17.39
C GLU A 82 8.23 2.50 16.14
N ALA A 83 7.29 1.81 15.48
CA ALA A 83 7.56 1.11 14.24
C ALA A 83 8.04 2.06 13.13
N PHE A 84 7.43 3.23 12.99
CA PHE A 84 7.85 4.28 12.06
C PHE A 84 9.29 4.75 12.35
N LEU A 85 9.62 5.08 13.59
CA LEU A 85 10.96 5.55 13.98
C LEU A 85 12.04 4.48 13.83
N GLU A 86 11.69 3.20 14.01
CA GLU A 86 12.56 2.06 13.73
C GLU A 86 12.73 1.79 12.23
N GLY A 87 11.92 2.44 11.39
CA GLY A 87 12.01 2.34 9.94
C GLY A 87 11.28 1.15 9.34
N ALA A 88 10.14 0.75 9.92
CA ALA A 88 9.31 -0.33 9.39
C ALA A 88 8.83 -0.04 7.97
N PHE A 89 8.39 1.19 7.72
CA PHE A 89 7.86 1.61 6.42
C PHE A 89 8.96 2.07 5.48
N THR A 90 8.80 1.75 4.20
CA THR A 90 9.73 2.11 3.15
C THR A 90 9.04 2.19 1.79
N VAL A 91 9.80 2.41 0.72
CA VAL A 91 9.30 2.46 -0.66
C VAL A 91 9.36 1.09 -1.34
N PRO A 92 8.56 0.85 -2.38
CA PRO A 92 8.64 -0.36 -3.20
C PRO A 92 10.07 -0.65 -3.68
N GLY A 93 10.49 -1.90 -3.51
CA GLY A 93 11.82 -2.37 -3.88
C GLY A 93 12.90 -2.25 -2.80
N ASP A 94 12.59 -1.59 -1.69
CA ASP A 94 13.43 -1.56 -0.47
C ASP A 94 12.78 -2.34 0.70
N GLY A 95 11.62 -2.95 0.46
CA GLY A 95 10.87 -3.75 1.42
C GLY A 95 10.69 -5.20 0.97
N CYS A 96 9.61 -5.83 1.42
CA CYS A 96 9.34 -7.24 1.19
C CYS A 96 8.09 -7.51 0.34
N ILE A 97 7.36 -6.49 -0.09
CA ILE A 97 6.13 -6.67 -0.87
C ILE A 97 6.47 -6.99 -2.33
N ASP A 98 5.98 -8.14 -2.82
CA ASP A 98 6.01 -8.43 -4.25
C ASP A 98 4.82 -7.75 -4.95
N TYR A 99 5.11 -6.71 -5.73
CA TYR A 99 4.10 -5.94 -6.45
C TYR A 99 3.62 -6.60 -7.75
N LYS A 100 4.33 -7.61 -8.26
CA LYS A 100 3.93 -8.22 -9.52
C LYS A 100 2.53 -8.84 -9.49
N PRO A 101 2.16 -9.68 -8.50
CA PRO A 101 0.81 -10.23 -8.39
C PRO A 101 -0.27 -9.15 -8.25
N LEU A 102 0.04 -8.05 -7.55
CA LEU A 102 -0.86 -6.91 -7.40
C LEU A 102 -1.15 -6.27 -8.76
N PHE A 103 -0.11 -6.01 -9.56
CA PHE A 103 -0.27 -5.41 -10.89
C PHE A 103 -0.99 -6.35 -11.87
N ASP A 104 -0.78 -7.65 -11.77
CA ASP A 104 -1.52 -8.63 -12.58
C ASP A 104 -3.04 -8.56 -12.29
N ILE A 105 -3.43 -8.39 -11.02
CA ILE A 105 -4.85 -8.19 -10.63
C ILE A 105 -5.36 -6.84 -11.11
N LEU A 106 -4.61 -5.76 -10.93
CA LEU A 106 -5.00 -4.42 -11.39
C LEU A 106 -5.25 -4.39 -12.90
N LYS A 107 -4.38 -5.06 -13.67
CA LYS A 107 -4.56 -5.23 -15.12
C LYS A 107 -5.84 -5.98 -15.45
N LYS A 108 -6.09 -7.12 -14.78
CA LYS A 108 -7.31 -7.91 -14.95
C LYS A 108 -8.57 -7.11 -14.65
N ASN A 109 -8.52 -6.24 -13.63
CA ASN A 109 -9.63 -5.39 -13.20
C ASN A 109 -9.76 -4.11 -14.03
N ASN A 110 -8.93 -3.91 -15.07
CA ASN A 110 -8.88 -2.66 -15.85
C ASN A 110 -8.72 -1.42 -14.98
N TYR A 111 -7.91 -1.51 -13.93
CA TYR A 111 -7.69 -0.40 -13.01
C TYR A 111 -7.18 0.84 -13.75
N SER A 112 -7.82 1.97 -13.48
CA SER A 112 -7.45 3.29 -13.99
C SER A 112 -7.44 4.29 -12.85
N GLY A 113 -6.28 4.45 -12.22
CA GLY A 113 -6.08 5.32 -11.07
C GLY A 113 -4.61 5.61 -10.84
N TRP A 114 -4.31 6.23 -9.72
CA TRP A 114 -2.95 6.58 -9.33
C TRP A 114 -2.28 5.44 -8.56
N LEU A 115 -1.02 5.20 -8.86
CA LEU A 115 -0.08 4.42 -8.07
C LEU A 115 0.92 5.40 -7.48
N VAL A 116 0.81 5.67 -6.20
CA VAL A 116 1.63 6.68 -5.52
C VAL A 116 2.75 5.99 -4.76
N VAL A 117 4.00 6.33 -5.06
CA VAL A 117 5.12 5.93 -4.21
C VAL A 117 5.02 6.73 -2.93
N GLU A 118 4.82 6.04 -1.83
CA GLU A 118 4.72 6.63 -0.52
C GLU A 118 5.58 5.86 0.47
N ALA A 119 6.18 6.57 1.41
CA ALA A 119 6.88 5.98 2.53
C ALA A 119 6.80 6.93 3.73
N GLU A 120 6.46 6.37 4.86
CA GLU A 120 6.55 7.07 6.14
C GLU A 120 7.90 6.76 6.75
N GLN A 121 8.85 7.67 6.55
CA GLN A 121 10.25 7.51 6.96
C GLN A 121 10.78 8.78 7.60
N ASP A 122 11.67 8.62 8.55
CA ASP A 122 12.42 9.74 9.13
C ASP A 122 13.36 10.33 8.04
N PRO A 123 13.15 11.58 7.59
CA PRO A 123 13.95 12.19 6.52
C PRO A 123 15.42 12.37 6.91
N ALA A 124 15.77 12.32 8.18
CA ALA A 124 17.15 12.34 8.64
C ALA A 124 17.88 11.01 8.38
N LYS A 125 17.13 9.90 8.26
CA LYS A 125 17.65 8.55 7.99
C LYS A 125 17.46 8.12 6.53
N ALA A 126 16.40 8.59 5.89
CA ALA A 126 16.01 8.21 4.55
C ALA A 126 15.74 9.47 3.71
N ASN A 127 16.67 9.82 2.82
CA ASN A 127 16.50 10.98 1.94
C ASN A 127 15.26 10.81 1.06
N PRO A 128 14.23 11.68 1.15
CA PRO A 128 12.95 11.48 0.45
C PRO A 128 13.09 11.38 -1.06
N PHE A 129 14.00 12.17 -1.66
CA PHE A 129 14.20 12.17 -3.10
C PHE A 129 14.85 10.86 -3.61
N GLU A 130 15.85 10.35 -2.91
CA GLU A 130 16.51 9.09 -3.28
C GLU A 130 15.55 7.92 -3.11
N TYR A 131 14.79 7.86 -2.02
CA TYR A 131 13.80 6.82 -1.79
C TYR A 131 12.64 6.88 -2.81
N ALA A 132 12.16 8.08 -3.15
CA ALA A 132 11.17 8.23 -4.22
C ALA A 132 11.67 7.68 -5.57
N LYS A 133 12.95 7.88 -5.92
CA LYS A 133 13.57 7.29 -7.12
C LYS A 133 13.60 5.77 -7.07
N ILE A 134 13.98 5.18 -5.91
CA ILE A 134 14.00 3.72 -5.73
C ILE A 134 12.61 3.16 -6.02
N GLY A 135 11.58 3.68 -5.33
CA GLY A 135 10.20 3.23 -5.50
C GLY A 135 9.69 3.41 -6.93
N TYR A 136 9.90 4.58 -7.53
CA TYR A 136 9.50 4.86 -8.91
C TYR A 136 10.14 3.89 -9.90
N ASN A 137 11.45 3.67 -9.80
CA ASN A 137 12.17 2.78 -10.72
C ASN A 137 11.71 1.33 -10.58
N TYR A 138 11.53 0.85 -9.36
CA TYR A 138 11.02 -0.50 -9.09
C TYR A 138 9.61 -0.70 -9.66
N LEU A 139 8.69 0.21 -9.35
CA LEU A 139 7.31 0.13 -9.84
C LEU A 139 7.26 0.19 -11.37
N THR A 140 8.00 1.10 -12.00
CA THR A 140 8.04 1.23 -13.46
C THR A 140 8.56 -0.05 -14.12
N ALA A 141 9.63 -0.63 -13.60
CA ALA A 141 10.18 -1.88 -14.12
C ALA A 141 9.20 -3.06 -13.95
N THR A 142 8.51 -3.14 -12.81
CA THR A 142 7.56 -4.22 -12.51
C THR A 142 6.27 -4.08 -13.33
N LEU A 143 5.74 -2.87 -13.50
CA LEU A 143 4.58 -2.59 -14.37
C LEU A 143 4.85 -2.96 -15.82
N SER A 144 6.05 -2.62 -16.32
CA SER A 144 6.47 -2.99 -17.68
C SER A 144 6.47 -4.51 -17.88
N LYS A 145 6.94 -5.28 -16.90
CA LYS A 145 6.93 -6.76 -16.93
C LYS A 145 5.51 -7.33 -16.88
N SER A 146 4.59 -6.67 -16.20
CA SER A 146 3.16 -7.06 -16.12
C SER A 146 2.37 -6.59 -17.35
N GLY A 147 2.97 -5.84 -18.26
CA GLY A 147 2.31 -5.30 -19.45
C GLY A 147 1.17 -4.32 -19.12
N VAL A 148 1.35 -3.57 -18.05
CA VAL A 148 0.47 -2.46 -17.65
C VAL A 148 0.98 -1.16 -18.26
N ASN A 149 0.10 -0.42 -18.93
CA ASN A 149 0.46 0.87 -19.51
C ASN A 149 0.50 1.96 -18.44
N ILE A 150 1.59 2.69 -18.40
CA ILE A 150 1.73 3.90 -17.57
C ILE A 150 1.47 5.10 -18.47
N TYR A 151 0.44 5.89 -18.14
CA TYR A 151 0.23 7.18 -18.77
C TYR A 151 1.15 8.20 -18.09
N LYS A 152 2.19 8.65 -18.79
CA LYS A 152 2.97 9.82 -18.38
C LYS A 152 2.21 11.07 -18.84
N LYS A 153 1.76 11.88 -17.88
CA LYS A 153 1.30 13.25 -18.21
C LYS A 153 2.48 14.17 -18.36
#